data_2ee80af581470be7ea248e2dc6b03f29
#
_entry.id   2ee80af581470be7ea248e2dc6b03f29
#
_cell.length_a   1.000
_cell.length_b   1.000
_cell.length_c   1.000
_cell.angle_alpha   90.00
_cell.angle_beta   90.00
_cell.angle_gamma   90.00
#
_symmetry.space_group_name_H-M   'P 1'
#
loop_
_entity.id
_entity.type
_entity.pdbx_description
1 polymer ?
#
loop_
_entity_poly.entity_id
_entity_poly.type
_entity_poly.pdbx_seq_one_letter_code
_entity_poly.pdbx_strand_id
1 'polypeptide(L)'
;MNMDKIYSKLDELPQGRASDRITRGCLVLEGGGWKGLYTLGVLDCLMVNDINMSSVVGVSAGALSGVGYVSGQIGWGARIDLTYRHDSNYCGWGAIRRDHGITGFTYLFNDLLARHPLDNDRLMDPARRFAVSATNVVTGKTEYFEKGRCNLFKAVQASATVPYVSAPVEIEGSLYLDGGCSENIPLGWAEASGKDKIVVVKTREHSFRRERGLPAIARIMYGKYPEFLKSFENTADLFNTKVEELYRKSAEGKAFVIEPSSEVTVTRFEGDMDKLGDLYRLGYDDALAKLDDLKKYLDQGR
;
A
#
# COMPACT_ATOMS: atom_id res chain seq x y z
N MET A 1 -6.25 -9.27 -26.18
CA MET A 1 -5.27 -9.06 -25.10
C MET A 1 -4.10 -9.99 -25.39
N ASN A 2 -2.87 -9.51 -25.43
CA ASN A 2 -1.71 -10.36 -25.75
C ASN A 2 -1.39 -11.18 -24.51
N MET A 3 -1.51 -12.51 -24.56
CA MET A 3 -1.36 -13.41 -23.40
C MET A 3 0.04 -13.31 -22.75
N ASP A 4 1.07 -12.95 -23.52
CA ASP A 4 2.44 -12.75 -23.01
C ASP A 4 2.59 -11.52 -22.07
N LYS A 5 1.53 -10.77 -21.85
CA LYS A 5 1.48 -9.55 -21.00
C LYS A 5 0.64 -9.72 -19.75
N ILE A 6 0.24 -10.94 -19.43
CA ILE A 6 -0.51 -11.31 -18.24
C ILE A 6 0.31 -12.35 -17.47
N TYR A 7 0.22 -12.35 -16.15
CA TYR A 7 0.88 -13.36 -15.34
C TYR A 7 0.45 -14.78 -15.73
N SER A 8 1.40 -15.63 -16.03
CA SER A 8 1.15 -16.97 -16.57
C SER A 8 0.38 -17.89 -15.63
N LYS A 9 0.47 -17.67 -14.30
CA LYS A 9 -0.21 -18.46 -13.25
C LYS A 9 -1.34 -17.70 -12.57
N LEU A 10 -2.00 -16.79 -13.28
CA LEU A 10 -3.07 -15.95 -12.72
C LEU A 10 -4.23 -16.80 -12.13
N ASP A 11 -4.55 -17.92 -12.74
CA ASP A 11 -5.63 -18.83 -12.31
C ASP A 11 -5.31 -19.59 -11.01
N GLU A 12 -4.04 -19.69 -10.65
CA GLU A 12 -3.61 -20.30 -9.40
C GLU A 12 -3.72 -19.38 -8.17
N LEU A 13 -4.00 -18.08 -8.38
CA LEU A 13 -4.15 -17.15 -7.28
C LEU A 13 -5.45 -17.45 -6.50
N PRO A 14 -5.42 -17.35 -5.16
CA PRO A 14 -6.63 -17.49 -4.38
C PRO A 14 -7.66 -16.45 -4.79
N GLN A 15 -8.94 -16.81 -4.66
CA GLN A 15 -10.04 -15.90 -4.92
C GLN A 15 -11.22 -16.23 -4.02
N GLY A 16 -12.02 -15.24 -3.72
CA GLY A 16 -13.23 -15.42 -2.92
C GLY A 16 -13.51 -14.22 -2.03
N ARG A 17 -14.34 -14.47 -1.03
CA ARG A 17 -14.72 -13.50 -0.01
C ARG A 17 -14.15 -13.93 1.35
N ALA A 18 -13.50 -13.01 2.04
CA ALA A 18 -13.05 -13.22 3.40
C ALA A 18 -14.25 -13.36 4.35
N SER A 19 -14.06 -14.09 5.44
CA SER A 19 -15.10 -14.22 6.49
C SER A 19 -15.44 -12.86 7.11
N ASP A 20 -16.60 -12.79 7.77
CA ASP A 20 -17.03 -11.58 8.48
C ASP A 20 -16.40 -11.46 9.88
N ARG A 21 -15.54 -12.40 10.27
CA ARG A 21 -14.79 -12.34 11.53
C ARG A 21 -13.84 -11.14 11.52
N ILE A 22 -13.97 -10.27 12.54
CA ILE A 22 -13.07 -9.13 12.73
C ILE A 22 -12.01 -9.48 13.77
N THR A 23 -10.73 -9.32 13.39
CA THR A 23 -9.57 -9.49 14.26
C THR A 23 -9.19 -8.15 14.89
N ARG A 24 -9.17 -8.06 16.22
CA ARG A 24 -8.80 -6.82 16.91
C ARG A 24 -7.30 -6.52 16.69
N GLY A 25 -6.99 -5.31 16.23
CA GLY A 25 -5.64 -4.85 16.01
C GLY A 25 -5.57 -3.83 14.87
N CYS A 26 -4.36 -3.35 14.60
CA CYS A 26 -4.06 -2.42 13.52
C CYS A 26 -3.08 -3.05 12.53
N LEU A 27 -3.41 -2.99 11.25
CA LEU A 27 -2.56 -3.41 10.15
C LEU A 27 -1.96 -2.18 9.48
N VAL A 28 -0.65 -2.14 9.35
CA VAL A 28 0.12 -1.06 8.72
C VAL A 28 0.70 -1.58 7.42
N LEU A 29 0.41 -0.91 6.30
CA LEU A 29 0.82 -1.31 4.96
C LEU A 29 1.80 -0.29 4.38
N GLU A 30 3.06 -0.72 4.23
CA GLU A 30 4.13 0.10 3.64
C GLU A 30 3.85 0.44 2.18
N GLY A 31 4.26 1.63 1.74
CA GLY A 31 4.28 2.01 0.33
C GLY A 31 5.44 1.37 -0.44
N GLY A 32 5.23 1.03 -1.72
CA GLY A 32 6.27 0.33 -2.47
C GLY A 32 6.17 0.31 -4.00
N GLY A 33 5.19 0.98 -4.61
CA GLY A 33 4.88 0.83 -6.03
C GLY A 33 4.57 -0.64 -6.36
N TRP A 34 5.15 -1.19 -7.43
CA TRP A 34 4.92 -2.60 -7.82
C TRP A 34 5.34 -3.63 -6.77
N LYS A 35 6.14 -3.25 -5.77
CA LYS A 35 6.41 -4.11 -4.61
C LYS A 35 5.19 -4.37 -3.74
N GLY A 36 4.12 -3.61 -3.94
CA GLY A 36 2.80 -3.87 -3.36
C GLY A 36 2.24 -5.26 -3.69
N LEU A 37 2.73 -5.94 -4.75
CA LEU A 37 2.36 -7.34 -5.02
C LEU A 37 2.71 -8.26 -3.84
N TYR A 38 3.85 -8.02 -3.17
CA TYR A 38 4.18 -8.71 -1.91
C TYR A 38 3.07 -8.49 -0.87
N THR A 39 2.69 -7.22 -0.67
CA THR A 39 1.62 -6.87 0.27
C THR A 39 0.31 -7.57 -0.08
N LEU A 40 -0.07 -7.60 -1.37
CA LEU A 40 -1.29 -8.29 -1.83
C LEU A 40 -1.25 -9.80 -1.51
N GLY A 41 -0.10 -10.46 -1.69
CA GLY A 41 0.08 -11.86 -1.31
C GLY A 41 -0.11 -12.07 0.19
N VAL A 42 0.51 -11.23 1.02
CA VAL A 42 0.32 -11.26 2.48
C VAL A 42 -1.15 -11.09 2.85
N LEU A 43 -1.83 -10.08 2.29
CA LEU A 43 -3.22 -9.77 2.62
C LEU A 43 -4.17 -10.91 2.23
N ASP A 44 -3.96 -11.52 1.07
CA ASP A 44 -4.75 -12.67 0.64
C ASP A 44 -4.55 -13.87 1.57
N CYS A 45 -3.31 -14.16 1.99
CA CYS A 45 -3.02 -15.19 2.99
C CYS A 45 -3.74 -14.90 4.32
N LEU A 46 -3.71 -13.65 4.81
CA LEU A 46 -4.42 -13.26 6.03
C LEU A 46 -5.93 -13.49 5.90
N MET A 47 -6.53 -13.05 4.79
CA MET A 47 -7.97 -13.20 4.55
C MET A 47 -8.41 -14.67 4.44
N VAL A 48 -7.64 -15.50 3.73
CA VAL A 48 -7.87 -16.96 3.63
C VAL A 48 -7.85 -17.63 5.01
N ASN A 49 -7.05 -17.08 5.94
CA ASN A 49 -6.89 -17.61 7.31
C ASN A 49 -7.70 -16.85 8.37
N ASP A 50 -8.79 -16.18 7.98
CA ASP A 50 -9.73 -15.48 8.88
C ASP A 50 -9.11 -14.36 9.72
N ILE A 51 -8.03 -13.75 9.25
CA ILE A 51 -7.40 -12.60 9.89
C ILE A 51 -7.82 -11.33 9.15
N ASN A 52 -8.93 -10.69 9.62
CA ASN A 52 -9.47 -9.45 9.06
C ASN A 52 -9.32 -8.33 10.10
N MET A 53 -8.22 -7.59 10.06
CA MET A 53 -7.87 -6.59 11.08
C MET A 53 -8.89 -5.47 11.18
N SER A 54 -9.23 -5.08 12.42
CA SER A 54 -10.26 -4.06 12.72
C SER A 54 -9.85 -2.64 12.32
N SER A 55 -8.55 -2.37 12.21
CA SER A 55 -8.01 -1.09 11.77
C SER A 55 -6.92 -1.34 10.73
N VAL A 56 -6.91 -0.55 9.68
CA VAL A 56 -5.92 -0.64 8.59
C VAL A 56 -5.45 0.76 8.26
N VAL A 57 -4.16 0.93 8.05
CA VAL A 57 -3.59 2.16 7.49
C VAL A 57 -2.59 1.81 6.39
N GLY A 58 -2.68 2.49 5.26
CA GLY A 58 -1.81 2.23 4.12
C GLY A 58 -1.25 3.49 3.48
N VAL A 59 -0.12 3.31 2.80
CA VAL A 59 0.59 4.36 2.05
C VAL A 59 0.80 3.88 0.63
N SER A 60 0.48 4.72 -0.38
CA SER A 60 0.80 4.41 -1.78
C SER A 60 0.22 3.05 -2.22
N ALA A 61 1.07 2.11 -2.66
CA ALA A 61 0.67 0.74 -2.97
C ALA A 61 -0.04 0.05 -1.78
N GLY A 62 0.37 0.33 -0.54
CA GLY A 62 -0.29 -0.17 0.67
C GLY A 62 -1.70 0.39 0.84
N ALA A 63 -1.95 1.65 0.43
CA ALA A 63 -3.29 2.22 0.41
C ALA A 63 -4.20 1.52 -0.61
N LEU A 64 -3.68 1.27 -1.83
CA LEU A 64 -4.40 0.52 -2.87
C LEU A 64 -4.70 -0.92 -2.43
N SER A 65 -3.71 -1.62 -1.87
CA SER A 65 -3.87 -2.99 -1.36
C SER A 65 -4.90 -3.06 -0.22
N GLY A 66 -4.91 -2.03 0.65
CA GLY A 66 -5.85 -1.91 1.76
C GLY A 66 -7.31 -1.85 1.33
N VAL A 67 -7.62 -1.27 0.16
CA VAL A 67 -8.99 -1.22 -0.38
C VAL A 67 -9.54 -2.64 -0.56
N GLY A 68 -8.83 -3.52 -1.27
CA GLY A 68 -9.25 -4.91 -1.50
C GLY A 68 -9.35 -5.71 -0.20
N TYR A 69 -8.41 -5.50 0.73
CA TYR A 69 -8.42 -6.18 2.02
C TYR A 69 -9.60 -5.76 2.90
N VAL A 70 -9.90 -4.46 2.99
CA VAL A 70 -11.02 -3.97 3.80
C VAL A 70 -12.36 -4.35 3.18
N SER A 71 -12.49 -4.38 1.85
CA SER A 71 -13.66 -4.92 1.16
C SER A 71 -13.76 -6.45 1.26
N GLY A 72 -12.72 -7.14 1.75
CA GLY A 72 -12.72 -8.59 1.99
C GLY A 72 -12.68 -9.43 0.72
N GLN A 73 -12.08 -8.93 -0.35
CA GLN A 73 -12.05 -9.61 -1.65
C GLN A 73 -10.67 -10.24 -1.88
N ILE A 74 -10.59 -11.55 -1.66
CA ILE A 74 -9.37 -12.34 -1.83
C ILE A 74 -8.98 -12.37 -3.31
N GLY A 75 -7.72 -12.05 -3.60
CA GLY A 75 -7.14 -12.06 -4.94
C GLY A 75 -7.53 -10.88 -5.83
N TRP A 76 -8.40 -9.97 -5.37
CA TRP A 76 -8.92 -8.88 -6.19
C TRP A 76 -7.82 -7.94 -6.70
N GLY A 77 -7.01 -7.39 -5.80
CA GLY A 77 -5.95 -6.44 -6.15
C GLY A 77 -4.87 -7.09 -7.01
N ALA A 78 -4.42 -8.30 -6.64
CA ALA A 78 -3.41 -9.02 -7.39
C ALA A 78 -3.86 -9.36 -8.81
N ARG A 79 -5.12 -9.77 -9.00
CA ARG A 79 -5.68 -10.03 -10.35
C ARG A 79 -5.76 -8.78 -11.20
N ILE A 80 -6.10 -7.63 -10.63
CA ILE A 80 -6.08 -6.35 -11.36
C ILE A 80 -4.65 -6.03 -11.79
N ASP A 81 -3.70 -6.00 -10.87
CA ASP A 81 -2.33 -5.64 -11.16
C ASP A 81 -1.69 -6.59 -12.18
N LEU A 82 -1.85 -7.89 -11.99
CA LEU A 82 -1.26 -8.94 -12.84
C LEU A 82 -1.98 -9.13 -14.18
N THR A 83 -3.16 -8.56 -14.36
CA THR A 83 -3.86 -8.54 -15.64
C THR A 83 -3.63 -7.26 -16.43
N TYR A 84 -3.68 -6.10 -15.75
CA TYR A 84 -3.74 -4.80 -16.42
C TYR A 84 -2.43 -4.02 -16.39
N ARG A 85 -1.34 -4.57 -15.83
CA ARG A 85 -0.01 -3.90 -15.76
C ARG A 85 0.43 -3.28 -17.09
N HIS A 86 0.17 -3.97 -18.21
CA HIS A 86 0.54 -3.55 -19.54
C HIS A 86 -0.58 -2.83 -20.31
N ASP A 87 -1.75 -2.60 -19.69
CA ASP A 87 -2.74 -1.69 -20.26
C ASP A 87 -2.28 -0.23 -20.07
N SER A 88 -2.10 0.48 -21.17
CA SER A 88 -1.62 1.86 -21.15
C SER A 88 -2.55 2.82 -20.38
N ASN A 89 -3.85 2.48 -20.26
CA ASN A 89 -4.82 3.24 -19.48
C ASN A 89 -4.68 3.00 -17.97
N TYR A 90 -4.15 1.82 -17.58
CA TYR A 90 -3.85 1.50 -16.19
C TYR A 90 -2.48 2.02 -15.76
N CYS A 91 -1.45 1.78 -16.59
CA CYS A 91 -0.09 2.26 -16.31
C CYS A 91 0.64 2.61 -17.61
N GLY A 92 0.83 3.90 -17.90
CA GLY A 92 1.55 4.35 -19.07
C GLY A 92 0.94 5.56 -19.77
N TRP A 93 1.10 5.63 -21.09
CA TRP A 93 0.72 6.80 -21.89
C TRP A 93 -0.77 7.14 -21.87
N GLY A 94 -1.65 6.15 -21.81
CA GLY A 94 -3.10 6.35 -21.70
C GLY A 94 -3.44 7.03 -20.38
N ALA A 95 -2.84 6.57 -19.28
CA ALA A 95 -2.97 7.17 -17.94
C ALA A 95 -2.44 8.61 -17.92
N ILE A 96 -1.25 8.87 -18.49
CA ILE A 96 -0.67 10.23 -18.57
C ILE A 96 -1.60 11.19 -19.29
N ARG A 97 -2.24 10.76 -20.38
CA ARG A 97 -3.15 11.62 -21.17
C ARG A 97 -4.46 11.91 -20.44
N ARG A 98 -4.98 10.94 -19.66
CA ARG A 98 -6.29 11.04 -18.99
C ARG A 98 -6.17 11.63 -17.57
N ASP A 99 -5.17 11.19 -16.81
CA ASP A 99 -5.05 11.47 -15.37
C ASP A 99 -3.85 12.37 -15.04
N HIS A 100 -3.09 12.80 -16.04
CA HIS A 100 -1.86 13.57 -15.84
C HIS A 100 -0.86 12.87 -14.90
N GLY A 101 -0.87 11.51 -14.91
CA GLY A 101 -0.05 10.66 -14.07
C GLY A 101 0.23 9.30 -14.70
N ILE A 102 1.32 8.65 -14.25
CA ILE A 102 1.73 7.34 -14.77
C ILE A 102 0.71 6.23 -14.45
N THR A 103 -0.06 6.39 -13.36
CA THR A 103 -1.11 5.46 -12.92
C THR A 103 -2.47 6.03 -13.31
N GLY A 104 -3.29 5.23 -13.98
CA GLY A 104 -4.63 5.58 -14.46
C GLY A 104 -5.68 5.37 -13.39
N PHE A 105 -5.78 6.29 -12.44
CA PHE A 105 -6.76 6.19 -11.35
C PHE A 105 -8.20 6.31 -11.85
N THR A 106 -8.45 7.15 -12.86
CA THR A 106 -9.77 7.23 -13.49
C THR A 106 -10.14 5.90 -14.15
N TYR A 107 -9.20 5.23 -14.81
CA TYR A 107 -9.43 3.91 -15.38
C TYR A 107 -9.65 2.86 -14.29
N LEU A 108 -8.84 2.88 -13.22
CA LEU A 108 -8.98 1.97 -12.08
C LEU A 108 -10.35 2.12 -11.40
N PHE A 109 -10.70 3.34 -11.01
CA PHE A 109 -11.88 3.57 -10.15
C PHE A 109 -13.21 3.64 -10.92
N ASN A 110 -13.20 3.88 -12.22
CA ASN A 110 -14.41 3.87 -13.05
C ASN A 110 -14.51 2.60 -13.88
N ASP A 111 -13.52 2.35 -14.77
CA ASP A 111 -13.62 1.29 -15.76
C ASP A 111 -13.35 -0.11 -15.17
N LEU A 112 -12.29 -0.24 -14.33
CA LEU A 112 -11.95 -1.54 -13.73
C LEU A 112 -12.89 -1.91 -12.59
N LEU A 113 -13.34 -0.95 -11.77
CA LEU A 113 -14.35 -1.22 -10.75
C LEU A 113 -15.70 -1.63 -11.34
N ALA A 114 -16.05 -1.13 -12.52
CA ALA A 114 -17.26 -1.58 -13.23
C ALA A 114 -17.17 -3.05 -13.69
N ARG A 115 -15.94 -3.52 -14.00
CA ARG A 115 -15.68 -4.91 -14.43
C ARG A 115 -15.39 -5.86 -13.27
N HIS A 116 -14.79 -5.35 -12.22
CA HIS A 116 -14.35 -6.04 -11.01
C HIS A 116 -14.88 -5.30 -9.77
N PRO A 117 -16.20 -5.35 -9.52
CA PRO A 117 -16.82 -4.52 -8.49
C PRO A 117 -16.29 -4.82 -7.08
N LEU A 118 -16.11 -3.77 -6.30
CA LEU A 118 -15.82 -3.87 -4.88
C LEU A 118 -17.08 -4.12 -4.06
N ASP A 119 -16.96 -4.85 -2.96
CA ASP A 119 -17.98 -4.90 -1.91
C ASP A 119 -17.93 -3.57 -1.13
N ASN A 120 -18.65 -2.57 -1.66
CA ASN A 120 -18.67 -1.22 -1.08
C ASN A 120 -19.32 -1.19 0.30
N ASP A 121 -20.32 -2.03 0.56
CA ASP A 121 -20.98 -2.10 1.87
C ASP A 121 -19.96 -2.54 2.93
N ARG A 122 -19.18 -3.57 2.62
CA ARG A 122 -18.12 -4.05 3.50
C ARG A 122 -16.94 -3.07 3.60
N LEU A 123 -16.55 -2.44 2.49
CA LEU A 123 -15.51 -1.41 2.50
C LEU A 123 -15.90 -0.26 3.43
N MET A 124 -17.15 0.16 3.42
CA MET A 124 -17.65 1.32 4.19
C MET A 124 -18.20 0.94 5.55
N ASP A 125 -18.26 -0.35 5.92
CA ASP A 125 -18.72 -0.81 7.22
C ASP A 125 -17.97 -0.12 8.38
N PRO A 126 -18.65 0.61 9.27
CA PRO A 126 -18.02 1.33 10.38
C PRO A 126 -17.34 0.43 11.42
N ALA A 127 -17.62 -0.88 11.44
CA ALA A 127 -16.95 -1.84 12.32
C ALA A 127 -15.45 -1.96 12.05
N ARG A 128 -14.99 -1.59 10.86
CA ARG A 128 -13.57 -1.56 10.49
C ARG A 128 -13.14 -0.14 10.16
N ARG A 129 -11.98 0.29 10.66
CA ARG A 129 -11.36 1.55 10.31
C ARG A 129 -10.40 1.36 9.14
N PHE A 130 -10.39 2.29 8.22
CA PHE A 130 -9.38 2.34 7.17
C PHE A 130 -8.94 3.78 6.92
N ALA A 131 -7.64 4.01 6.99
CA ALA A 131 -7.02 5.29 6.72
C ALA A 131 -5.92 5.14 5.66
N VAL A 132 -5.71 6.21 4.91
CA VAL A 132 -4.59 6.33 3.98
C VAL A 132 -3.84 7.62 4.28
N SER A 133 -2.53 7.63 4.07
CA SER A 133 -1.74 8.84 4.24
C SER A 133 -1.32 9.43 2.91
N ALA A 134 -1.31 10.75 2.82
CA ALA A 134 -0.73 11.50 1.70
C ALA A 134 0.14 12.66 2.23
N THR A 135 1.06 13.13 1.40
CA THR A 135 1.94 14.25 1.74
C THR A 135 1.35 15.55 1.23
N ASN A 136 1.01 16.48 2.12
CA ASN A 136 0.59 17.82 1.76
C ASN A 136 1.76 18.58 1.11
N VAL A 137 1.56 19.06 -0.10
CA VAL A 137 2.62 19.67 -0.91
C VAL A 137 3.06 21.04 -0.35
N VAL A 138 2.18 21.75 0.33
CA VAL A 138 2.49 23.07 0.89
C VAL A 138 3.27 22.93 2.20
N THR A 139 2.79 22.06 3.09
CA THR A 139 3.37 21.93 4.44
C THR A 139 4.48 20.87 4.53
N GLY A 140 4.62 19.99 3.53
CA GLY A 140 5.53 18.84 3.55
C GLY A 140 5.16 17.76 4.57
N LYS A 141 4.03 17.90 5.26
CA LYS A 141 3.62 16.98 6.33
C LYS A 141 2.74 15.85 5.82
N THR A 142 2.81 14.72 6.53
CA THR A 142 1.86 13.61 6.37
C THR A 142 0.49 14.02 6.89
N GLU A 143 -0.54 13.76 6.10
CA GLU A 143 -1.94 13.88 6.51
C GLU A 143 -2.67 12.56 6.29
N TYR A 144 -3.62 12.24 7.18
CA TYR A 144 -4.36 10.99 7.17
C TYR A 144 -5.81 11.22 6.81
N PHE A 145 -6.29 10.42 5.89
CA PHE A 145 -7.66 10.41 5.39
C PHE A 145 -8.35 9.12 5.78
N GLU A 146 -9.33 9.21 6.65
CA GLU A 146 -10.08 8.03 7.14
C GLU A 146 -11.39 7.89 6.38
N LYS A 147 -11.73 6.67 5.97
CA LYS A 147 -13.00 6.35 5.31
C LYS A 147 -14.19 6.85 6.14
N GLY A 148 -15.24 7.25 5.45
CA GLY A 148 -16.42 7.84 6.09
C GLY A 148 -16.28 9.32 6.48
N ARG A 149 -15.05 9.88 6.41
CA ARG A 149 -14.78 11.31 6.69
C ARG A 149 -14.29 12.08 5.47
N CYS A 150 -14.00 11.39 4.37
CA CYS A 150 -13.48 11.98 3.14
C CYS A 150 -13.92 11.16 1.93
N ASN A 151 -13.64 11.66 0.72
CA ASN A 151 -13.70 10.84 -0.48
C ASN A 151 -12.53 9.84 -0.47
N LEU A 152 -12.78 8.60 -0.08
CA LEU A 152 -11.77 7.56 0.09
C LEU A 152 -10.95 7.32 -1.18
N PHE A 153 -11.59 7.17 -2.35
CA PHE A 153 -10.88 6.88 -3.58
C PHE A 153 -9.98 8.05 -4.02
N LYS A 154 -10.42 9.27 -3.80
CA LYS A 154 -9.58 10.46 -4.03
C LYS A 154 -8.39 10.52 -3.08
N ALA A 155 -8.58 10.12 -1.83
CA ALA A 155 -7.50 10.02 -0.84
C ALA A 155 -6.51 8.89 -1.19
N VAL A 156 -7.00 7.72 -1.64
CA VAL A 156 -6.16 6.63 -2.15
C VAL A 156 -5.37 7.07 -3.38
N GLN A 157 -5.99 7.79 -4.32
CA GLN A 157 -5.31 8.40 -5.45
C GLN A 157 -4.17 9.31 -4.98
N ALA A 158 -4.45 10.26 -4.08
CA ALA A 158 -3.45 11.18 -3.55
C ALA A 158 -2.28 10.42 -2.89
N SER A 159 -2.60 9.41 -2.07
CA SER A 159 -1.62 8.54 -1.41
C SER A 159 -0.67 7.84 -2.38
N ALA A 160 -1.15 7.48 -3.58
CA ALA A 160 -0.39 6.74 -4.57
C ALA A 160 0.05 7.60 -5.79
N THR A 161 -0.06 8.93 -5.69
CA THR A 161 0.35 9.86 -6.74
C THR A 161 1.86 10.13 -6.67
N VAL A 162 2.61 9.37 -7.47
CA VAL A 162 4.08 9.38 -7.44
C VAL A 162 4.65 10.72 -7.98
N PRO A 163 5.56 11.39 -7.24
CA PRO A 163 6.25 12.59 -7.72
C PRO A 163 6.96 12.38 -9.06
N TYR A 164 7.17 13.47 -9.79
CA TYR A 164 7.81 13.60 -11.10
C TYR A 164 6.98 13.09 -12.29
N VAL A 165 6.17 12.06 -12.08
CA VAL A 165 5.43 11.35 -13.14
C VAL A 165 3.91 11.53 -13.01
N SER A 166 3.47 12.33 -12.04
CA SER A 166 2.04 12.61 -11.80
C SER A 166 1.85 14.03 -11.27
N ALA A 167 0.72 14.64 -11.64
CA ALA A 167 0.28 15.92 -11.08
C ALA A 167 -0.25 15.71 -9.64
N PRO A 168 -0.05 16.67 -8.72
CA PRO A 168 -0.64 16.61 -7.38
C PRO A 168 -2.17 16.51 -7.42
N VAL A 169 -2.75 15.78 -6.47
CA VAL A 169 -4.20 15.64 -6.30
C VAL A 169 -4.70 16.70 -5.32
N GLU A 170 -5.76 17.41 -5.70
CA GLU A 170 -6.41 18.36 -4.82
C GLU A 170 -7.48 17.66 -3.96
N ILE A 171 -7.43 17.84 -2.64
CA ILE A 171 -8.46 17.45 -1.69
C ILE A 171 -8.78 18.66 -0.83
N GLU A 172 -10.02 19.12 -0.82
CA GLU A 172 -10.51 20.23 0.01
C GLU A 172 -9.63 21.50 -0.07
N GLY A 173 -9.20 21.84 -1.29
CA GLY A 173 -8.38 23.04 -1.56
C GLY A 173 -6.89 22.88 -1.25
N SER A 174 -6.43 21.73 -0.78
CA SER A 174 -5.02 21.41 -0.55
C SER A 174 -4.49 20.42 -1.59
N LEU A 175 -3.21 20.52 -1.94
CA LEU A 175 -2.54 19.66 -2.92
C LEU A 175 -1.73 18.58 -2.23
N TYR A 176 -1.86 17.33 -2.73
CA TYR A 176 -1.23 16.16 -2.15
C TYR A 176 -0.46 15.36 -3.19
N LEU A 177 0.63 14.75 -2.74
CA LEU A 177 1.42 13.74 -3.43
C LEU A 177 1.54 12.49 -2.55
N ASP A 178 2.19 11.44 -3.10
CA ASP A 178 2.41 10.14 -2.46
C ASP A 178 2.82 10.29 -0.99
N GLY A 179 2.14 9.55 -0.12
CA GLY A 179 2.40 9.57 1.32
C GLY A 179 3.83 9.16 1.67
N GLY A 180 4.46 8.33 0.83
CA GLY A 180 5.85 7.93 0.99
C GLY A 180 6.87 9.06 0.82
N CYS A 181 6.44 10.27 0.42
CA CYS A 181 7.31 11.45 0.39
C CYS A 181 7.57 12.04 1.78
N SER A 182 6.73 11.75 2.76
CA SER A 182 6.89 12.18 4.15
C SER A 182 6.91 11.02 5.14
N GLU A 183 6.09 9.98 4.94
CA GLU A 183 6.03 8.81 5.82
C GLU A 183 5.65 7.55 5.03
N ASN A 184 6.57 6.59 4.90
CA ASN A 184 6.33 5.36 4.14
C ASN A 184 5.79 4.20 4.97
N ILE A 185 5.94 4.25 6.29
CA ILE A 185 5.42 3.27 7.26
C ILE A 185 4.63 4.06 8.30
N PRO A 186 3.29 4.15 8.21
CA PRO A 186 2.46 5.01 9.06
C PRO A 186 2.25 4.42 10.45
N LEU A 187 3.34 4.15 11.17
CA LEU A 187 3.34 3.53 12.49
C LEU A 187 2.69 4.43 13.53
N GLY A 188 2.90 5.76 13.44
CA GLY A 188 2.31 6.73 14.37
C GLY A 188 0.79 6.73 14.38
N TRP A 189 0.14 6.56 13.21
CA TRP A 189 -1.32 6.42 13.16
C TRP A 189 -1.79 5.13 13.83
N ALA A 190 -1.06 4.02 13.62
CA ALA A 190 -1.40 2.75 14.24
C ALA A 190 -1.34 2.82 15.76
N GLU A 191 -0.31 3.47 16.32
CA GLU A 191 -0.17 3.70 17.75
C GLU A 191 -1.29 4.59 18.31
N ALA A 192 -1.61 5.69 17.60
CA ALA A 192 -2.70 6.58 17.97
C ALA A 192 -4.09 5.94 17.81
N SER A 193 -4.20 4.80 17.11
CA SER A 193 -5.46 4.07 16.94
C SER A 193 -5.99 3.45 18.23
N GLY A 194 -5.17 3.37 19.28
CA GLY A 194 -5.50 2.75 20.56
C GLY A 194 -5.62 1.22 20.49
N LYS A 195 -4.97 0.59 19.51
CA LYS A 195 -4.93 -0.88 19.38
C LYS A 195 -3.64 -1.43 19.95
N ASP A 196 -3.76 -2.44 20.81
CA ASP A 196 -2.63 -3.09 21.49
C ASP A 196 -1.81 -3.99 20.56
N LYS A 197 -2.41 -4.40 19.42
CA LYS A 197 -1.79 -5.30 18.44
C LYS A 197 -1.56 -4.55 17.13
N ILE A 198 -0.30 -4.42 16.75
CA ILE A 198 0.13 -3.77 15.51
C ILE A 198 0.84 -4.80 14.64
N VAL A 199 0.32 -5.02 13.44
CA VAL A 199 0.93 -5.86 12.42
C VAL A 199 1.41 -4.96 11.29
N VAL A 200 2.67 -5.07 10.90
CA VAL A 200 3.26 -4.26 9.84
C VAL A 200 3.68 -5.15 8.68
N VAL A 201 3.18 -4.84 7.49
CA VAL A 201 3.62 -5.48 6.25
C VAL A 201 4.59 -4.54 5.53
N LYS A 202 5.84 -4.99 5.40
CA LYS A 202 6.88 -4.28 4.66
C LYS A 202 6.98 -4.79 3.22
N THR A 203 7.43 -3.93 2.33
CA THR A 203 7.63 -4.26 0.91
C THR A 203 9.11 -4.51 0.57
N ARG A 204 9.98 -4.44 1.58
CA ARG A 204 11.42 -4.67 1.48
C ARG A 204 11.90 -5.60 2.58
N GLU A 205 12.93 -6.36 2.27
CA GLU A 205 13.62 -7.27 3.16
C GLU A 205 14.22 -6.57 4.38
N HIS A 206 14.57 -7.35 5.39
CA HIS A 206 15.06 -6.86 6.69
C HIS A 206 16.26 -5.91 6.60
N SER A 207 17.23 -6.25 5.77
CA SER A 207 18.48 -5.51 5.62
C SER A 207 18.35 -4.20 4.82
N PHE A 208 17.23 -4.01 4.11
CA PHE A 208 17.06 -2.84 3.25
C PHE A 208 17.08 -1.54 4.04
N ARG A 209 17.87 -0.59 3.54
CA ARG A 209 17.90 0.81 3.99
C ARG A 209 17.85 1.71 2.77
N ARG A 210 17.21 2.86 2.90
CA ARG A 210 17.17 3.86 1.83
C ARG A 210 18.45 4.67 1.82
N GLU A 211 18.98 4.90 0.63
CA GLU A 211 20.09 5.82 0.42
C GLU A 211 19.58 7.26 0.31
N ARG A 212 20.36 8.21 0.83
CA ARG A 212 20.09 9.64 0.69
C ARG A 212 20.25 10.07 -0.76
N GLY A 213 19.37 10.91 -1.22
CA GLY A 213 19.49 11.53 -2.53
C GLY A 213 18.20 12.18 -2.98
N LEU A 214 18.30 13.41 -3.44
CA LEU A 214 17.21 14.13 -4.08
C LEU A 214 17.64 14.45 -5.51
N PRO A 215 16.97 13.91 -6.54
CA PRO A 215 17.27 14.25 -7.93
C PRO A 215 17.19 15.77 -8.17
N ALA A 216 18.12 16.33 -8.94
CA ALA A 216 18.16 17.78 -9.22
C ALA A 216 16.83 18.31 -9.79
N ILE A 217 16.12 17.47 -10.56
CA ILE A 217 14.80 17.79 -11.12
C ILE A 217 13.74 18.08 -10.02
N ALA A 218 13.90 17.54 -8.82
CA ALA A 218 12.98 17.83 -7.72
C ALA A 218 12.94 19.31 -7.38
N ARG A 219 14.10 19.97 -7.37
CA ARG A 219 14.20 21.40 -7.08
C ARG A 219 13.57 22.26 -8.18
N ILE A 220 13.61 21.79 -9.42
CA ILE A 220 12.98 22.48 -10.55
C ILE A 220 11.45 22.34 -10.45
N MET A 221 10.95 21.14 -10.21
CA MET A 221 9.50 20.86 -10.20
C MET A 221 8.80 21.38 -8.94
N TYR A 222 9.46 21.26 -7.79
CA TYR A 222 8.87 21.51 -6.48
C TYR A 222 9.51 22.71 -5.74
N GLY A 223 10.36 23.52 -6.41
CA GLY A 223 11.05 24.66 -5.80
C GLY A 223 10.12 25.70 -5.16
N LYS A 224 8.88 25.82 -5.65
CA LYS A 224 7.84 26.69 -5.05
C LYS A 224 7.25 26.11 -3.76
N TYR A 225 7.60 24.88 -3.36
CA TYR A 225 7.13 24.17 -2.18
C TYR A 225 8.31 23.75 -1.28
N PRO A 226 8.96 24.69 -0.58
CA PRO A 226 10.21 24.40 0.15
C PRO A 226 10.03 23.36 1.28
N GLU A 227 8.90 23.35 1.97
CA GLU A 227 8.63 22.39 3.03
C GLU A 227 8.46 20.96 2.49
N PHE A 228 7.81 20.82 1.32
CA PHE A 228 7.76 19.52 0.62
C PHE A 228 9.15 19.03 0.22
N LEU A 229 9.97 19.91 -0.39
CA LEU A 229 11.34 19.53 -0.76
C LEU A 229 12.15 19.08 0.43
N LYS A 230 12.08 19.79 1.55
CA LYS A 230 12.76 19.44 2.80
C LYS A 230 12.32 18.06 3.34
N SER A 231 11.01 17.81 3.36
CA SER A 231 10.47 16.51 3.76
C SER A 231 10.94 15.41 2.83
N PHE A 232 10.87 15.65 1.52
CA PHE A 232 11.24 14.69 0.49
C PHE A 232 12.74 14.37 0.48
N GLU A 233 13.61 15.35 0.75
CA GLU A 233 15.05 15.18 0.91
C GLU A 233 15.38 14.31 2.13
N ASN A 234 14.63 14.45 3.21
CA ASN A 234 14.81 13.69 4.45
C ASN A 234 14.16 12.30 4.44
N THR A 235 13.48 11.92 3.34
CA THR A 235 12.70 10.66 3.28
C THR A 235 13.54 9.42 3.62
N ALA A 236 14.82 9.39 3.22
CA ALA A 236 15.70 8.25 3.51
C ALA A 236 15.97 8.11 5.01
N ASP A 237 16.32 9.21 5.68
CA ASP A 237 16.61 9.21 7.12
C ASP A 237 15.35 8.88 7.93
N LEU A 238 14.22 9.49 7.57
CA LEU A 238 12.94 9.21 8.21
C LEU A 238 12.55 7.73 8.06
N PHE A 239 12.72 7.17 6.87
CA PHE A 239 12.44 5.76 6.62
C PHE A 239 13.35 4.85 7.46
N ASN A 240 14.66 5.08 7.43
CA ASN A 240 15.62 4.25 8.14
C ASN A 240 15.40 4.30 9.66
N THR A 241 15.16 5.51 10.21
CA THR A 241 14.81 5.68 11.64
C THR A 241 13.51 4.94 11.98
N LYS A 242 12.49 5.02 11.11
CA LYS A 242 11.21 4.33 11.34
C LYS A 242 11.36 2.81 11.28
N VAL A 243 12.20 2.29 10.41
CA VAL A 243 12.52 0.85 10.34
C VAL A 243 13.23 0.38 11.62
N GLU A 244 14.18 1.14 12.15
CA GLU A 244 14.85 0.80 13.43
C GLU A 244 13.88 0.83 14.61
N GLU A 245 13.02 1.85 14.66
CA GLU A 245 11.94 1.93 15.65
C GLU A 245 11.02 0.71 15.57
N LEU A 246 10.61 0.31 14.35
CA LEU A 246 9.76 -0.85 14.11
C LEU A 246 10.40 -2.15 14.62
N TYR A 247 11.68 -2.37 14.33
CA TYR A 247 12.35 -3.60 14.78
C TYR A 247 12.55 -3.62 16.30
N ARG A 248 12.84 -2.48 16.91
CA ARG A 248 12.88 -2.38 18.38
C ARG A 248 11.51 -2.74 18.98
N LYS A 249 10.42 -2.20 18.44
CA LYS A 249 9.05 -2.54 18.90
C LYS A 249 8.72 -4.02 18.68
N SER A 250 9.18 -4.59 17.57
CA SER A 250 9.01 -6.03 17.29
C SER A 250 9.74 -6.89 18.32
N ALA A 251 10.99 -6.55 18.65
CA ALA A 251 11.76 -7.24 19.69
C ALA A 251 11.12 -7.13 21.08
N GLU A 252 10.43 -6.03 21.36
CA GLU A 252 9.67 -5.81 22.60
C GLU A 252 8.27 -6.49 22.60
N GLY A 253 7.90 -7.20 21.53
CA GLY A 253 6.57 -7.82 21.37
C GLY A 253 5.41 -6.82 21.17
N LYS A 254 5.73 -5.56 20.86
CA LYS A 254 4.74 -4.48 20.64
C LYS A 254 4.26 -4.37 19.18
N ALA A 255 5.00 -4.97 18.26
CA ALA A 255 4.63 -5.05 16.84
C ALA A 255 5.00 -6.42 16.27
N PHE A 256 4.23 -6.88 15.29
CA PHE A 256 4.55 -8.07 14.50
C PHE A 256 4.89 -7.65 13.07
N VAL A 257 6.02 -8.12 12.53
CA VAL A 257 6.50 -7.71 11.20
C VAL A 257 6.44 -8.88 10.23
N ILE A 258 5.75 -8.64 9.10
CA ILE A 258 5.78 -9.50 7.92
C ILE A 258 6.56 -8.75 6.85
N GLU A 259 7.65 -9.32 6.40
CA GLU A 259 8.57 -8.72 5.42
C GLU A 259 9.16 -9.79 4.51
N PRO A 260 9.62 -9.43 3.29
CA PRO A 260 10.21 -10.39 2.36
C PRO A 260 11.37 -11.16 2.99
N SER A 261 11.30 -12.50 2.90
CA SER A 261 12.34 -13.42 3.38
C SER A 261 13.57 -13.43 2.47
N SER A 262 13.47 -12.86 1.27
CA SER A 262 14.56 -12.74 0.29
C SER A 262 14.63 -11.32 -0.27
N GLU A 263 15.74 -10.99 -0.95
CA GLU A 263 15.94 -9.71 -1.59
C GLU A 263 14.87 -9.43 -2.65
N VAL A 264 14.27 -8.23 -2.59
CA VAL A 264 13.26 -7.79 -3.55
C VAL A 264 13.91 -7.06 -4.72
N THR A 265 14.00 -7.74 -5.84
CA THR A 265 14.61 -7.21 -7.08
C THR A 265 13.63 -6.49 -8.01
N VAL A 266 12.32 -6.48 -7.68
CA VAL A 266 11.29 -5.76 -8.43
C VAL A 266 11.55 -4.26 -8.40
N THR A 267 11.61 -3.66 -9.59
CA THR A 267 11.87 -2.23 -9.77
C THR A 267 10.57 -1.39 -9.63
N ARG A 268 10.71 -0.05 -9.57
CA ARG A 268 9.56 0.85 -9.53
C ARG A 268 8.68 0.77 -10.80
N PHE A 269 9.26 0.46 -11.94
CA PHE A 269 8.60 0.38 -13.25
C PHE A 269 8.65 -1.03 -13.84
N GLU A 270 8.63 -2.05 -12.97
CA GLU A 270 8.71 -3.43 -13.38
C GLU A 270 7.65 -3.79 -14.44
N GLY A 271 8.07 -4.51 -15.45
CA GLY A 271 7.22 -4.97 -16.53
C GLY A 271 7.21 -6.49 -16.71
N ASP A 272 8.09 -7.19 -16.03
CA ASP A 272 8.13 -8.66 -16.05
C ASP A 272 7.00 -9.22 -15.19
N MET A 273 6.02 -9.84 -15.84
CA MET A 273 4.80 -10.32 -15.19
C MET A 273 5.05 -11.52 -14.30
N ASP A 274 5.97 -12.40 -14.66
CA ASP A 274 6.31 -13.56 -13.83
C ASP A 274 7.07 -13.11 -12.58
N LYS A 275 7.98 -12.17 -12.72
CA LYS A 275 8.68 -11.57 -11.58
C LYS A 275 7.72 -10.84 -10.61
N LEU A 276 6.68 -10.18 -11.13
CA LEU A 276 5.63 -9.57 -10.32
C LEU A 276 4.77 -10.63 -9.61
N GLY A 277 4.39 -11.69 -10.33
CA GLY A 277 3.63 -12.79 -9.77
C GLY A 277 4.42 -13.60 -8.74
N ASP A 278 5.72 -13.81 -8.96
CA ASP A 278 6.60 -14.47 -8.00
C ASP A 278 6.75 -13.64 -6.71
N LEU A 279 6.78 -12.32 -6.81
CA LEU A 279 6.77 -11.45 -5.63
C LEU A 279 5.46 -11.56 -4.83
N TYR A 280 4.32 -11.68 -5.52
CA TYR A 280 3.04 -11.97 -4.85
C TYR A 280 3.09 -13.31 -4.09
N ARG A 281 3.60 -14.37 -4.75
CA ARG A 281 3.73 -15.69 -4.12
C ARG A 281 4.65 -15.64 -2.91
N LEU A 282 5.79 -14.96 -3.01
CA LEU A 282 6.68 -14.73 -1.87
C LEU A 282 5.92 -14.11 -0.68
N GLY A 283 5.08 -13.09 -0.94
CA GLY A 283 4.29 -12.47 0.12
C GLY A 283 3.29 -13.42 0.77
N TYR A 284 2.63 -14.24 -0.04
CA TYR A 284 1.69 -15.25 0.45
C TYR A 284 2.39 -16.31 1.30
N ASP A 285 3.53 -16.84 0.82
CA ASP A 285 4.29 -17.90 1.47
C ASP A 285 4.96 -17.40 2.78
N ASP A 286 5.51 -16.18 2.79
CA ASP A 286 6.08 -15.57 3.98
C ASP A 286 5.03 -15.34 5.07
N ALA A 287 3.83 -14.90 4.68
CA ALA A 287 2.72 -14.75 5.62
C ALA A 287 2.25 -16.10 6.17
N LEU A 288 2.19 -17.12 5.31
CA LEU A 288 1.82 -18.49 5.70
C LEU A 288 2.84 -19.09 6.67
N ALA A 289 4.13 -18.88 6.42
CA ALA A 289 5.22 -19.36 7.28
C ALA A 289 5.19 -18.70 8.69
N LYS A 290 4.71 -17.46 8.78
CA LYS A 290 4.58 -16.70 10.04
C LYS A 290 3.19 -16.80 10.70
N LEU A 291 2.28 -17.57 10.13
CA LEU A 291 0.86 -17.55 10.49
C LEU A 291 0.61 -17.97 11.95
N ASP A 292 1.25 -19.04 12.42
CA ASP A 292 1.06 -19.56 13.77
C ASP A 292 1.59 -18.57 14.82
N ASP A 293 2.73 -17.93 14.54
CA ASP A 293 3.31 -16.93 15.43
C ASP A 293 2.48 -15.63 15.42
N LEU A 294 1.93 -15.26 14.26
CA LEU A 294 1.00 -14.15 14.17
C LEU A 294 -0.28 -14.42 14.99
N LYS A 295 -0.85 -15.61 14.89
CA LYS A 295 -2.03 -15.98 15.70
C LYS A 295 -1.72 -15.92 17.20
N LYS A 296 -0.59 -16.48 17.63
CA LYS A 296 -0.12 -16.37 19.03
C LYS A 296 0.01 -14.91 19.47
N TYR A 297 0.64 -14.06 18.62
CA TYR A 297 0.79 -12.64 18.91
C TYR A 297 -0.56 -11.94 19.07
N LEU A 298 -1.52 -12.21 18.18
CA LEU A 298 -2.84 -11.59 18.21
C LEU A 298 -3.71 -12.06 19.39
N ASP A 299 -3.50 -13.28 19.90
CA ASP A 299 -4.25 -13.84 21.02
C ASP A 299 -3.65 -13.52 22.41
N GLN A 300 -2.40 -13.03 22.49
CA GLN A 300 -1.78 -12.60 23.72
C GLN A 300 -2.51 -11.40 24.33
N GLY A 301 -3.00 -11.50 25.57
CA GLY A 301 -3.67 -10.43 26.31
C GLY A 301 -5.19 -10.38 26.14
N ARG A 302 -5.79 -11.46 25.61
CA ARG A 302 -7.24 -11.72 25.71
C ARG A 302 -7.60 -12.34 27.04
#